data_e9c86361835c204d012dbdeea0509de4
#
_entry.id   e9c86361835c204d012dbdeea0509de4
#
_cell.length_a   1.000
_cell.length_b   1.000
_cell.length_c   1.000
_cell.angle_alpha   90.00
_cell.angle_beta   90.00
_cell.angle_gamma   90.00
#
_symmetry.space_group_name_H-M   'P 1'
#
loop_
_entity.id
_entity.type
_entity.pdbx_description
1 polymer ?
#
loop_
_entity_poly.entity_id
_entity_poly.type
_entity_poly.pdbx_seq_one_letter_code
_entity_poly.pdbx_strand_id
1 'polypeptide(L)'
;MANMSSASGKLYITTLSVTECEEVYKLINIITDKWFYEFRPYGELTIDEVIDSCNEESDDEVTMETSFYADGKWSFQTNAELFGVWLQNSDKLDSSPKVKVAIDILSKIKFVLEFQFDEDEPGCGFIGVGNVRLVHLGNTDLKDSEVLDTELESHDLTIENLVAYRGFDEGYAQEYLGGGLLK
;
A
#
# COMPACT_ATOMS: atom_id res chain seq x y z
N MET A 1 -15.18 16.23 -10.44
CA MET A 1 -14.38 16.13 -9.19
C MET A 1 -13.47 14.91 -9.36
N ALA A 2 -12.24 14.98 -8.91
CA ALA A 2 -11.37 13.81 -8.95
C ALA A 2 -11.83 12.84 -7.86
N ASN A 3 -11.95 11.55 -8.20
CA ASN A 3 -12.15 10.49 -7.22
C ASN A 3 -10.87 10.43 -6.36
N MET A 4 -10.97 10.90 -5.15
CA MET A 4 -9.93 10.78 -4.14
C MET A 4 -10.35 9.69 -3.17
N SER A 5 -9.41 8.83 -2.81
CA SER A 5 -9.58 7.85 -1.74
C SER A 5 -8.55 8.09 -0.65
N SER A 6 -8.91 7.74 0.57
CA SER A 6 -7.99 7.64 1.70
C SER A 6 -7.98 6.21 2.19
N ALA A 7 -6.81 5.65 2.40
CA ALA A 7 -6.66 4.30 2.91
C ALA A 7 -5.67 4.28 4.09
N SER A 8 -5.88 3.36 5.00
CA SER A 8 -4.96 3.07 6.09
C SER A 8 -4.99 1.60 6.44
N GLY A 9 -3.93 1.11 7.06
CA GLY A 9 -3.90 -0.28 7.45
C GLY A 9 -2.52 -0.77 7.84
N LYS A 10 -2.30 -2.06 7.62
CA LYS A 10 -1.05 -2.75 7.95
C LYS A 10 -0.33 -3.19 6.68
N LEU A 11 0.98 -3.02 6.69
CA LEU A 11 1.90 -3.57 5.70
C LEU A 11 2.71 -4.68 6.37
N TYR A 12 2.60 -5.87 5.81
CA TYR A 12 3.42 -7.02 6.18
C TYR A 12 4.50 -7.22 5.12
N ILE A 13 5.73 -7.39 5.59
CA ILE A 13 6.90 -7.66 4.75
C ILE A 13 7.47 -8.99 5.19
N THR A 14 7.36 -10.02 4.34
CA THR A 14 7.89 -11.36 4.62
C THR A 14 9.10 -11.64 3.75
N THR A 15 10.19 -12.10 4.38
CA THR A 15 11.46 -12.48 3.73
C THR A 15 12.08 -13.68 4.46
N LEU A 16 13.34 -14.01 4.13
CA LEU A 16 14.08 -15.10 4.77
C LEU A 16 14.83 -14.68 6.05
N SER A 17 14.88 -13.39 6.38
CA SER A 17 15.56 -12.90 7.59
C SER A 17 15.11 -11.51 7.99
N VAL A 18 15.27 -11.16 9.27
CA VAL A 18 15.01 -9.81 9.80
C VAL A 18 15.77 -8.74 9.02
N THR A 19 17.04 -9.01 8.69
CA THR A 19 17.88 -8.05 7.95
C THR A 19 17.33 -7.79 6.55
N GLU A 20 16.79 -8.80 5.87
CA GLU A 20 16.16 -8.63 4.56
C GLU A 20 14.83 -7.88 4.69
N CYS A 21 14.02 -8.12 5.73
CA CYS A 21 12.81 -7.35 6.00
C CYS A 21 13.13 -5.85 6.14
N GLU A 22 14.13 -5.51 6.97
CA GLU A 22 14.58 -4.13 7.14
C GLU A 22 15.11 -3.50 5.84
N GLU A 23 15.82 -4.29 5.02
CA GLU A 23 16.33 -3.84 3.73
C GLU A 23 15.16 -3.57 2.76
N VAL A 24 14.24 -4.51 2.62
CA VAL A 24 13.03 -4.36 1.79
C VAL A 24 12.22 -3.15 2.23
N TYR A 25 11.99 -2.98 3.53
CA TYR A 25 11.30 -1.82 4.09
C TYR A 25 11.95 -0.49 3.65
N LYS A 26 13.28 -0.36 3.81
CA LYS A 26 14.03 0.84 3.41
C LYS A 26 13.94 1.11 1.90
N LEU A 27 14.05 0.06 1.11
CA LEU A 27 14.05 0.16 -0.35
C LEU A 27 12.66 0.47 -0.89
N ILE A 28 11.60 -0.11 -0.32
CA ILE A 28 10.22 0.20 -0.67
C ILE A 28 9.91 1.68 -0.38
N ASN A 29 10.33 2.21 0.77
CA ASN A 29 10.16 3.64 1.08
C ASN A 29 10.83 4.56 0.05
N ILE A 30 12.02 4.21 -0.44
CA ILE A 30 12.69 4.96 -1.51
C ILE A 30 11.89 4.93 -2.81
N ILE A 31 11.24 3.81 -3.10
CA ILE A 31 10.49 3.60 -4.33
C ILE A 31 9.12 4.27 -4.24
N THR A 32 8.39 4.09 -3.14
CA THR A 32 7.05 4.63 -2.96
C THR A 32 7.01 6.16 -2.90
N ASP A 33 8.06 6.80 -2.37
CA ASP A 33 8.23 8.26 -2.41
C ASP A 33 8.16 8.82 -3.85
N LYS A 34 8.53 8.03 -4.85
CA LYS A 34 8.45 8.40 -6.27
C LYS A 34 7.21 7.91 -6.98
N TRP A 35 6.69 6.76 -6.57
CA TRP A 35 5.59 6.10 -7.24
C TRP A 35 4.31 6.94 -7.28
N PHE A 36 3.84 7.45 -6.15
CA PHE A 36 2.63 8.25 -6.11
C PHE A 36 2.79 9.59 -6.81
N TYR A 37 3.97 10.17 -6.74
CA TYR A 37 4.25 11.46 -7.35
C TYR A 37 4.27 11.41 -8.88
N GLU A 38 4.86 10.38 -9.49
CA GLU A 38 5.04 10.31 -10.95
C GLU A 38 3.81 9.78 -11.69
N PHE A 39 3.10 8.81 -11.10
CA PHE A 39 1.90 8.24 -11.70
C PHE A 39 0.62 8.97 -11.30
N ARG A 40 0.62 9.64 -10.15
CA ARG A 40 -0.56 10.28 -9.59
C ARG A 40 -0.18 11.53 -8.82
N PRO A 41 -0.17 12.70 -9.48
CA PRO A 41 0.28 13.97 -8.91
C PRO A 41 -0.51 14.47 -7.71
N TYR A 42 -1.43 13.67 -7.16
CA TYR A 42 -2.24 13.97 -5.98
C TYR A 42 -2.33 12.76 -5.04
N GLY A 43 -1.35 11.85 -5.08
CA GLY A 43 -1.32 10.71 -4.21
C GLY A 43 -0.10 10.71 -3.30
N GLU A 44 -0.27 10.16 -2.12
CA GLU A 44 0.75 9.99 -1.11
C GLU A 44 0.63 8.59 -0.52
N LEU A 45 1.74 7.91 -0.29
CA LEU A 45 1.83 6.71 0.53
C LEU A 45 2.90 6.94 1.58
N THR A 46 2.50 6.94 2.84
CA THR A 46 3.38 7.03 4.00
C THR A 46 3.37 5.69 4.71
N ILE A 47 4.55 5.10 4.89
CA ILE A 47 4.75 3.90 5.71
C ILE A 47 5.40 4.37 7.01
N ASP A 48 4.84 3.96 8.14
CA ASP A 48 5.33 4.36 9.44
C ASP A 48 6.78 3.91 9.68
N GLU A 49 7.56 4.77 10.32
CA GLU A 49 8.94 4.46 10.69
C GLU A 49 9.03 3.45 11.84
N VAL A 50 7.92 3.22 12.54
CA VAL A 50 7.86 2.31 13.69
C VAL A 50 7.47 0.93 13.19
N ILE A 51 8.34 -0.05 13.45
CA ILE A 51 8.05 -1.45 13.24
C ILE A 51 7.23 -1.94 14.44
N ASP A 52 5.97 -2.32 14.19
CA ASP A 52 5.05 -2.75 15.24
C ASP A 52 5.45 -4.12 15.80
N SER A 53 5.86 -5.04 14.94
CA SER A 53 6.32 -6.38 15.33
C SER A 53 7.25 -7.00 14.29
N CYS A 54 8.03 -7.98 14.73
CA CYS A 54 8.82 -8.83 13.86
C CYS A 54 8.71 -10.26 14.39
N ASN A 55 8.07 -11.14 13.62
CA ASN A 55 7.77 -12.50 14.02
C ASN A 55 8.46 -13.50 13.09
N GLU A 56 9.04 -14.54 13.66
CA GLU A 56 9.49 -15.72 12.93
C GLU A 56 8.29 -16.66 12.80
N GLU A 57 7.71 -16.76 11.61
CA GLU A 57 6.50 -17.56 11.37
C GLU A 57 6.80 -19.04 11.12
N SER A 58 8.01 -19.32 10.64
CA SER A 58 8.56 -20.66 10.45
C SER A 58 10.07 -20.62 10.56
N ASP A 59 10.74 -21.79 10.53
CA ASP A 59 12.20 -21.87 10.56
C ASP A 59 12.89 -21.16 9.39
N ASP A 60 12.13 -20.76 8.36
CA ASP A 60 12.65 -20.22 7.10
C ASP A 60 12.07 -18.84 6.69
N GLU A 61 11.09 -18.29 7.39
CA GLU A 61 10.47 -17.00 7.01
C GLU A 61 10.25 -16.08 8.21
N VAL A 62 10.49 -14.80 7.99
CA VAL A 62 10.31 -13.72 8.98
C VAL A 62 9.34 -12.70 8.41
N THR A 63 8.33 -12.33 9.18
CA THR A 63 7.38 -11.28 8.83
C THR A 63 7.55 -10.08 9.76
N MET A 64 7.72 -8.92 9.15
CA MET A 64 7.74 -7.61 9.80
C MET A 64 6.42 -6.89 9.52
N GLU A 65 5.81 -6.34 10.54
CA GLU A 65 4.56 -5.58 10.48
C GLU A 65 4.84 -4.09 10.73
N THR A 66 4.25 -3.25 9.91
CA THR A 66 4.23 -1.79 10.10
C THR A 66 2.89 -1.23 9.63
N SER A 67 2.56 -0.01 10.03
CA SER A 67 1.36 0.68 9.58
C SER A 67 1.63 1.53 8.36
N PHE A 68 0.59 1.82 7.60
CA PHE A 68 0.67 2.75 6.49
C PHE A 68 -0.58 3.63 6.40
N TYR A 69 -0.42 4.75 5.73
CA TYR A 69 -1.49 5.66 5.33
C TYR A 69 -1.28 6.06 3.86
N ALA A 70 -2.34 6.16 3.10
CA ALA A 70 -2.30 6.55 1.71
C ALA A 70 -3.48 7.44 1.33
N ASP A 71 -3.21 8.47 0.56
CA ASP A 71 -4.19 9.28 -0.15
C ASP A 71 -3.93 9.20 -1.64
N GLY A 72 -4.97 9.15 -2.46
CA GLY A 72 -4.75 9.10 -3.89
C GLY A 72 -6.02 9.20 -4.72
N LYS A 73 -5.83 9.26 -6.01
CA LYS A 73 -6.93 9.08 -6.97
C LYS A 73 -7.22 7.60 -7.12
N TRP A 74 -8.50 7.27 -7.24
CA TRP A 74 -9.01 5.91 -7.35
C TRP A 74 -8.83 5.13 -6.04
N SER A 75 -9.34 3.91 -6.01
CA SER A 75 -9.19 3.06 -4.85
C SER A 75 -7.73 2.72 -4.55
N PHE A 76 -7.42 2.48 -3.29
CA PHE A 76 -6.10 2.01 -2.88
C PHE A 76 -5.78 0.67 -3.51
N GLN A 77 -6.75 -0.24 -3.59
CA GLN A 77 -6.59 -1.52 -4.28
C GLN A 77 -6.07 -1.34 -5.69
N THR A 78 -6.73 -0.50 -6.50
CA THR A 78 -6.27 -0.20 -7.88
C THR A 78 -4.85 0.36 -7.89
N ASN A 79 -4.48 1.19 -6.91
CA ASN A 79 -3.14 1.73 -6.79
C ASN A 79 -2.11 0.66 -6.44
N ALA A 80 -2.44 -0.23 -5.52
CA ALA A 80 -1.56 -1.31 -5.10
C ALA A 80 -1.37 -2.36 -6.22
N GLU A 81 -2.41 -2.68 -6.97
CA GLU A 81 -2.30 -3.49 -8.19
C GLU A 81 -1.40 -2.83 -9.24
N LEU A 82 -1.54 -1.52 -9.43
CA LEU A 82 -0.68 -0.75 -10.33
C LEU A 82 0.76 -0.65 -9.84
N PHE A 83 1.02 -0.82 -8.54
CA PHE A 83 2.39 -0.88 -8.03
C PHE A 83 3.16 -2.06 -8.63
N GLY A 84 2.53 -3.23 -8.73
CA GLY A 84 3.13 -4.36 -9.45
C GLY A 84 3.41 -4.04 -10.92
N VAL A 85 2.43 -3.41 -11.62
CA VAL A 85 2.62 -2.96 -13.02
C VAL A 85 3.72 -1.91 -13.13
N TRP A 86 3.85 -1.03 -12.15
CA TRP A 86 4.88 -0.02 -12.10
C TRP A 86 6.27 -0.64 -11.91
N LEU A 87 6.40 -1.59 -11.01
CA LEU A 87 7.63 -2.37 -10.87
C LEU A 87 7.99 -3.11 -12.17
N GLN A 88 6.99 -3.61 -12.90
CA GLN A 88 7.18 -4.24 -14.21
C GLN A 88 7.67 -3.27 -15.29
N ASN A 89 7.39 -1.98 -15.15
CA ASN A 89 7.80 -0.95 -16.09
C ASN A 89 8.92 -0.05 -15.53
N SER A 90 9.71 -0.57 -14.62
CA SER A 90 10.79 0.16 -13.93
C SER A 90 11.82 0.81 -14.88
N ASP A 91 11.96 0.30 -16.11
CA ASP A 91 12.81 0.90 -17.15
C ASP A 91 12.35 2.33 -17.55
N LYS A 92 11.08 2.64 -17.35
CA LYS A 92 10.48 3.95 -17.65
C LYS A 92 10.51 4.89 -16.46
N LEU A 93 10.87 4.37 -15.28
CA LEU A 93 10.98 5.18 -14.09
C LEU A 93 12.16 6.10 -14.20
N ASP A 94 11.85 7.34 -13.93
CA ASP A 94 12.81 8.40 -14.02
C ASP A 94 14.08 8.04 -13.26
N SER A 95 15.10 8.47 -13.85
CA SER A 95 16.53 8.28 -13.68
C SER A 95 17.10 8.64 -12.30
N SER A 96 16.32 8.68 -11.21
CA SER A 96 16.90 8.84 -9.87
C SER A 96 17.88 7.70 -9.60
N PRO A 97 19.20 7.99 -9.45
CA PRO A 97 20.18 6.94 -9.17
C PRO A 97 19.83 6.10 -7.94
N LYS A 98 19.17 6.71 -6.95
CA LYS A 98 18.73 6.03 -5.72
C LYS A 98 17.65 4.98 -6.01
N VAL A 99 16.64 5.31 -6.82
CA VAL A 99 15.57 4.38 -7.19
C VAL A 99 16.12 3.22 -8.01
N LYS A 100 17.03 3.48 -8.95
CA LYS A 100 17.67 2.40 -9.73
C LYS A 100 18.45 1.43 -8.86
N VAL A 101 19.22 1.94 -7.91
CA VAL A 101 19.95 1.11 -6.94
C VAL A 101 18.99 0.31 -6.07
N ALA A 102 17.90 0.93 -5.60
CA ALA A 102 16.89 0.25 -4.80
C ALA A 102 16.23 -0.90 -5.58
N ILE A 103 15.85 -0.67 -6.84
CA ILE A 103 15.30 -1.69 -7.73
C ILE A 103 16.29 -2.84 -7.96
N ASP A 104 17.57 -2.52 -8.22
CA ASP A 104 18.60 -3.55 -8.43
C ASP A 104 18.86 -4.41 -7.18
N ILE A 105 18.76 -3.84 -5.99
CA ILE A 105 18.89 -4.59 -4.74
C ILE A 105 17.65 -5.44 -4.50
N LEU A 106 16.43 -4.84 -4.58
CA LEU A 106 15.19 -5.55 -4.38
C LEU A 106 15.00 -6.74 -5.31
N SER A 107 15.45 -6.62 -6.56
CA SER A 107 15.36 -7.71 -7.54
C SER A 107 16.09 -8.99 -7.12
N LYS A 108 16.99 -8.90 -6.14
CA LYS A 108 17.79 -10.04 -5.63
C LYS A 108 17.17 -10.70 -4.41
N ILE A 109 16.28 -10.01 -3.70
CA ILE A 109 15.65 -10.47 -2.45
C ILE A 109 14.33 -11.16 -2.79
N LYS A 110 14.09 -12.35 -2.21
CA LYS A 110 12.75 -12.96 -2.20
C LYS A 110 11.92 -12.24 -1.14
N PHE A 111 10.78 -11.68 -1.52
CA PHE A 111 9.89 -11.03 -0.56
C PHE A 111 8.42 -11.16 -0.93
N VAL A 112 7.58 -11.00 0.09
CA VAL A 112 6.14 -10.78 -0.05
C VAL A 112 5.82 -9.45 0.61
N LEU A 113 5.06 -8.59 -0.08
CA LEU A 113 4.41 -7.43 0.49
C LEU A 113 2.92 -7.70 0.55
N GLU A 114 2.32 -7.54 1.71
CA GLU A 114 0.88 -7.65 1.89
C GLU A 114 0.35 -6.39 2.54
N PHE A 115 -0.54 -5.68 1.84
CA PHE A 115 -1.28 -4.53 2.35
C PHE A 115 -2.67 -5.02 2.78
N GLN A 116 -2.94 -4.96 4.08
CA GLN A 116 -4.28 -5.12 4.62
C GLN A 116 -4.81 -3.74 4.94
N PHE A 117 -5.92 -3.34 4.34
CA PHE A 117 -6.37 -1.96 4.37
C PHE A 117 -7.88 -1.81 4.48
N ASP A 118 -8.26 -0.69 5.01
CA ASP A 118 -9.56 -0.10 4.87
C ASP A 118 -9.42 1.26 4.16
N GLU A 119 -10.31 1.52 3.22
CA GLU A 119 -10.33 2.74 2.42
C GLU A 119 -11.72 3.35 2.37
N ASP A 120 -11.78 4.64 2.11
CA ASP A 120 -13.00 5.32 1.75
C ASP A 120 -12.80 6.15 0.48
N GLU A 121 -13.79 6.09 -0.40
CA GLU A 121 -13.81 6.80 -1.68
C GLU A 121 -15.09 7.65 -1.78
N PRO A 122 -15.09 8.87 -1.21
CA PRO A 122 -16.28 9.71 -1.12
C PRO A 122 -16.89 10.04 -2.48
N GLY A 123 -16.08 10.14 -3.53
CA GLY A 123 -16.54 10.41 -4.88
C GLY A 123 -17.37 9.27 -5.48
N CYS A 124 -17.16 8.04 -5.04
CA CYS A 124 -17.92 6.85 -5.43
C CYS A 124 -18.96 6.45 -4.37
N GLY A 125 -18.86 6.97 -3.16
CA GLY A 125 -19.81 6.70 -2.08
C GLY A 125 -19.64 5.31 -1.46
N PHE A 126 -18.42 4.75 -1.41
CA PHE A 126 -18.17 3.45 -0.79
C PHE A 126 -17.00 3.46 0.20
N ILE A 127 -17.00 2.45 1.05
CA ILE A 127 -15.89 2.04 1.91
C ILE A 127 -15.44 0.67 1.43
N GLY A 128 -14.13 0.50 1.24
CA GLY A 128 -13.50 -0.77 0.90
C GLY A 128 -12.73 -1.33 2.08
N VAL A 129 -12.78 -2.64 2.27
CA VAL A 129 -11.91 -3.38 3.18
C VAL A 129 -11.28 -4.51 2.37
N GLY A 130 -9.96 -4.59 2.35
CA GLY A 130 -9.33 -5.56 1.49
C GLY A 130 -7.87 -5.85 1.79
N ASN A 131 -7.32 -6.73 0.99
CA ASN A 131 -5.89 -6.97 0.97
C ASN A 131 -5.35 -7.01 -0.47
N VAL A 132 -4.08 -6.66 -0.61
CA VAL A 132 -3.31 -6.80 -1.85
C VAL A 132 -1.97 -7.40 -1.52
N ARG A 133 -1.63 -8.49 -2.18
CA ARG A 133 -0.39 -9.21 -1.97
C ARG A 133 0.48 -9.20 -3.21
N LEU A 134 1.72 -8.74 -3.07
CA LEU A 134 2.74 -8.77 -4.11
C LEU A 134 3.82 -9.78 -3.73
N VAL A 135 4.11 -10.72 -4.64
CA VAL A 135 5.14 -11.74 -4.44
C VAL A 135 6.28 -11.55 -5.42
N HIS A 136 7.51 -11.47 -4.92
CA HIS A 136 8.73 -11.48 -5.70
C HIS A 136 9.60 -12.67 -5.32
N LEU A 137 10.02 -13.45 -6.32
CA LEU A 137 10.75 -14.71 -6.08
C LEU A 137 12.26 -14.52 -5.85
N GLY A 138 12.78 -13.30 -5.98
CA GLY A 138 14.20 -13.00 -5.89
C GLY A 138 15.01 -13.44 -7.12
N ASN A 139 16.14 -12.76 -7.36
CA ASN A 139 17.02 -13.01 -8.50
C ASN A 139 16.31 -13.02 -9.88
N THR A 140 15.22 -12.27 -9.98
CA THR A 140 14.46 -12.03 -11.21
C THR A 140 14.21 -10.54 -11.35
N ASP A 141 13.79 -10.09 -12.54
CA ASP A 141 13.36 -8.70 -12.70
C ASP A 141 12.12 -8.42 -11.81
N LEU A 142 12.06 -7.26 -11.15
CA LEU A 142 10.87 -6.86 -10.37
C LEU A 142 9.58 -6.84 -11.21
N LYS A 143 9.71 -6.69 -12.54
CA LYS A 143 8.59 -6.83 -13.48
C LYS A 143 7.95 -8.23 -13.48
N ASP A 144 8.68 -9.25 -13.03
CA ASP A 144 8.20 -10.62 -12.92
C ASP A 144 7.51 -10.91 -11.57
N SER A 145 7.35 -9.88 -10.72
CA SER A 145 6.57 -9.99 -9.49
C SER A 145 5.09 -10.20 -9.80
N GLU A 146 4.44 -11.06 -9.04
CA GLU A 146 3.03 -11.39 -9.19
C GLU A 146 2.20 -10.67 -8.14
N VAL A 147 1.06 -10.11 -8.55
CA VAL A 147 0.01 -9.65 -7.64
C VAL A 147 -0.94 -10.81 -7.42
N LEU A 148 -1.00 -11.30 -6.21
CA LEU A 148 -1.86 -12.42 -5.79
C LEU A 148 -2.90 -11.91 -4.81
N ASP A 149 -4.08 -12.54 -4.85
CA ASP A 149 -5.15 -12.41 -3.86
C ASP A 149 -5.55 -10.95 -3.56
N THR A 150 -6.34 -10.38 -4.48
CA THR A 150 -7.01 -9.11 -4.24
C THR A 150 -8.42 -9.39 -3.77
N GLU A 151 -8.64 -9.34 -2.46
CA GLU A 151 -9.97 -9.36 -1.88
C GLU A 151 -10.38 -7.92 -1.54
N LEU A 152 -11.52 -7.49 -2.03
CA LEU A 152 -12.13 -6.22 -1.66
C LEU A 152 -13.60 -6.45 -1.29
N GLU A 153 -13.92 -6.19 -0.05
CA GLU A 153 -15.29 -6.07 0.42
C GLU A 153 -15.73 -4.61 0.38
N SER A 154 -16.82 -4.32 -0.32
CA SER A 154 -17.33 -2.96 -0.50
C SER A 154 -18.60 -2.74 0.30
N HIS A 155 -18.68 -1.61 0.99
CA HIS A 155 -19.81 -1.16 1.78
C HIS A 155 -20.23 0.25 1.37
N ASP A 156 -21.52 0.57 1.53
CA ASP A 156 -22.02 1.93 1.32
C ASP A 156 -21.34 2.92 2.28
N LEU A 157 -21.03 4.12 1.80
CA LEU A 157 -20.47 5.19 2.61
C LEU A 157 -21.56 5.81 3.50
N THR A 158 -21.71 5.26 4.69
CA THR A 158 -22.65 5.70 5.72
C THR A 158 -21.92 6.01 7.01
N ILE A 159 -22.55 6.75 7.93
CA ILE A 159 -22.00 7.02 9.26
C ILE A 159 -21.71 5.70 9.99
N GLU A 160 -22.65 4.75 9.93
CA GLU A 160 -22.54 3.45 10.59
C GLU A 160 -21.31 2.68 10.06
N ASN A 161 -21.13 2.64 8.74
CA ASN A 161 -20.01 1.94 8.12
C ASN A 161 -18.67 2.66 8.35
N LEU A 162 -18.65 4.00 8.38
CA LEU A 162 -17.45 4.76 8.75
C LEU A 162 -17.00 4.45 10.19
N VAL A 163 -17.95 4.34 11.12
CA VAL A 163 -17.64 3.93 12.50
C VAL A 163 -17.16 2.49 12.55
N ALA A 164 -17.83 1.56 11.84
CA ALA A 164 -17.53 0.13 11.89
C ALA A 164 -16.20 -0.25 11.23
N TYR A 165 -15.90 0.31 10.06
CA TYR A 165 -14.79 -0.11 9.23
C TYR A 165 -13.61 0.88 9.22
N ARG A 166 -13.88 2.19 9.42
CA ARG A 166 -12.83 3.21 9.47
C ARG A 166 -12.43 3.64 10.88
N GLY A 167 -13.12 3.12 11.89
CA GLY A 167 -12.86 3.46 13.29
C GLY A 167 -13.15 4.93 13.64
N PHE A 168 -13.93 5.64 12.82
CA PHE A 168 -14.30 7.03 13.11
C PHE A 168 -15.23 7.07 14.33
N ASP A 169 -15.12 8.12 15.14
CA ASP A 169 -16.20 8.42 16.06
C ASP A 169 -17.42 8.98 15.29
N GLU A 170 -18.61 8.81 15.86
CA GLU A 170 -19.87 9.18 15.19
C GLU A 170 -19.93 10.68 14.82
N GLY A 171 -19.39 11.55 15.67
CA GLY A 171 -19.37 13.00 15.42
C GLY A 171 -18.48 13.35 14.25
N TYR A 172 -17.29 12.75 14.18
CA TYR A 172 -16.37 12.93 13.06
C TYR A 172 -16.94 12.35 11.76
N ALA A 173 -17.58 11.16 11.80
CA ALA A 173 -18.23 10.59 10.64
C ALA A 173 -19.36 11.47 10.08
N GLN A 174 -20.14 12.11 10.96
CA GLN A 174 -21.18 13.07 10.57
C GLN A 174 -20.58 14.32 9.90
N GLU A 175 -19.52 14.88 10.47
CA GLU A 175 -18.81 16.04 9.92
C GLU A 175 -18.18 15.70 8.56
N TYR A 176 -17.55 14.53 8.48
CA TYR A 176 -16.91 14.03 7.26
C TYR A 176 -17.92 13.93 6.10
N LEU A 177 -19.07 13.29 6.30
CA LEU A 177 -20.12 13.19 5.30
C LEU A 177 -20.81 14.52 5.02
N GLY A 178 -21.00 15.36 6.04
CA GLY A 178 -21.64 16.67 5.89
C GLY A 178 -20.75 17.74 5.25
N GLY A 179 -19.45 17.67 5.44
CA GLY A 179 -18.48 18.65 4.94
C GLY A 179 -17.91 18.34 3.56
N GLY A 180 -17.82 17.06 3.20
CA GLY A 180 -17.14 16.60 1.98
C GLY A 180 -17.99 16.57 0.71
N LEU A 181 -19.30 16.39 0.84
CA LEU A 181 -20.20 16.17 -0.31
C LEU A 181 -20.96 17.43 -0.79
N LEU A 182 -20.82 18.56 -0.12
CA LEU A 182 -21.62 19.78 -0.40
C LEU A 182 -20.78 21.02 -0.80
N LYS A 183 -19.55 20.85 -1.27
CA LYS A 183 -18.78 21.98 -1.84
C LYS A 183 -18.27 21.71 -3.25
#